data_e8ae8dab597d256ddc223594e3a183e6
#
_entry.id   e8ae8dab597d256ddc223594e3a183e6
#
_cell.length_a   1.000
_cell.length_b   1.000
_cell.length_c   1.000
_cell.angle_alpha   90.00
_cell.angle_beta   90.00
_cell.angle_gamma   90.00
#
_symmetry.space_group_name_H-M   'P 1'
#
loop_
_entity.id
_entity.type
_entity.pdbx_description
1 polymer ?
#
loop_
_entity_poly.entity_id
_entity_poly.type
_entity_poly.pdbx_seq_one_letter_code
_entity_poly.pdbx_strand_id
1 'polypeptide(L)'
;MNKTAIKNYAVWARNELIERVTRKAYEYGVEKENIVADECAEIVNGRLLNDDEKKQRKELIKVINEKGFDQVIEEVAYTWFNRFIALRFMEVNNYMPQKVRVFTNSENEFKPQLLDEAITLDLEGVDKEKVYELIDTNQRDELYKMLLLAICNDMGNYLPGMFTTISDYTMLLFPDNLLKEDSVLGKLISDIDEDTWQDQVQAIGWMYQYYISEKHDQVVNILKGKVKKEDIPAATQLWTTDWVVRYMVDNSLGRYWIERNPESPLKEKLAYLATSKNNDLPIVNERVNPKDITFLEIKTRYLIQFNVA
;
A
#
# COMPACT_ATOMS: atom_id res chain seq x y z
N MET A 1 0.63 9.10 17.64
CA MET A 1 -0.11 8.70 16.41
C MET A 1 -1.60 9.02 16.54
N ASN A 2 -2.14 9.84 15.66
CA ASN A 2 -3.56 10.24 15.63
C ASN A 2 -4.38 9.28 14.76
N LYS A 3 -5.01 8.27 15.37
CA LYS A 3 -5.81 7.26 14.63
C LYS A 3 -7.03 7.84 13.93
N THR A 4 -7.60 8.93 14.43
CA THR A 4 -8.75 9.59 13.83
C THR A 4 -8.35 10.26 12.51
N ALA A 5 -7.22 10.96 12.48
CA ALA A 5 -6.68 11.55 11.25
C ALA A 5 -6.39 10.45 10.20
N ILE A 6 -5.72 9.37 10.60
CA ILE A 6 -5.45 8.22 9.72
C ILE A 6 -6.75 7.64 9.14
N LYS A 7 -7.78 7.43 9.99
CA LYS A 7 -9.07 6.90 9.55
C LYS A 7 -9.74 7.83 8.53
N ASN A 8 -9.84 9.11 8.86
CA ASN A 8 -10.50 10.08 7.99
C ASN A 8 -9.81 10.19 6.64
N TYR A 9 -8.47 10.26 6.66
CA TYR A 9 -7.68 10.29 5.43
C TYR A 9 -7.86 9.00 4.60
N ALA A 10 -7.70 7.81 5.20
CA ALA A 10 -7.75 6.56 4.46
C ALA A 10 -9.10 6.31 3.78
N VAL A 11 -10.22 6.61 4.48
CA VAL A 11 -11.58 6.50 3.91
C VAL A 11 -11.78 7.51 2.80
N TRP A 12 -11.38 8.78 3.02
CA TRP A 12 -11.47 9.81 1.98
C TRP A 12 -10.60 9.49 0.77
N ALA A 13 -9.34 9.10 0.98
CA ALA A 13 -8.39 8.79 -0.09
C ALA A 13 -8.84 7.61 -0.96
N ARG A 14 -9.51 6.61 -0.35
CA ARG A 14 -10.12 5.51 -1.11
C ARG A 14 -11.15 6.03 -2.11
N ASN A 15 -12.09 6.82 -1.64
CA ASN A 15 -13.17 7.34 -2.48
C ASN A 15 -12.63 8.28 -3.57
N GLU A 16 -11.69 9.15 -3.22
CA GLU A 16 -11.02 10.06 -4.16
C GLU A 16 -10.22 9.31 -5.23
N LEU A 17 -9.46 8.26 -4.85
CA LEU A 17 -8.73 7.45 -5.82
C LEU A 17 -9.66 6.68 -6.76
N ILE A 18 -10.73 6.09 -6.24
CA ILE A 18 -11.72 5.41 -7.07
C ILE A 18 -12.33 6.39 -8.08
N GLU A 19 -12.69 7.60 -7.65
CA GLU A 19 -13.25 8.63 -8.55
C GLU A 19 -12.23 9.03 -9.63
N ARG A 20 -10.98 9.30 -9.24
CA ARG A 20 -9.92 9.73 -10.20
C ARG A 20 -9.57 8.64 -11.20
N VAL A 21 -9.43 7.40 -10.73
CA VAL A 21 -9.16 6.24 -11.60
C VAL A 21 -10.35 5.99 -12.55
N THR A 22 -11.58 6.12 -12.06
CA THR A 22 -12.80 6.02 -12.89
C THR A 22 -12.82 7.10 -13.97
N ARG A 23 -12.55 8.34 -13.58
CA ARG A 23 -12.47 9.47 -14.54
C ARG A 23 -11.41 9.21 -15.61
N LYS A 24 -10.25 8.68 -15.20
CA LYS A 24 -9.18 8.31 -16.12
C LYS A 24 -9.59 7.22 -17.10
N ALA A 25 -10.31 6.19 -16.63
CA ALA A 25 -10.86 5.17 -17.52
C ALA A 25 -11.83 5.77 -18.55
N TYR A 26 -12.67 6.72 -18.14
CA TYR A 26 -13.58 7.42 -19.04
C TYR A 26 -12.85 8.29 -20.08
N GLU A 27 -11.76 8.94 -19.71
CA GLU A 27 -10.90 9.69 -20.66
C GLU A 27 -10.40 8.78 -21.79
N TYR A 28 -10.14 7.51 -21.49
CA TYR A 28 -9.76 6.50 -22.48
C TYR A 28 -10.96 5.75 -23.08
N GLY A 29 -12.18 6.26 -22.91
CA GLY A 29 -13.41 5.69 -23.51
C GLY A 29 -13.77 4.31 -22.97
N VAL A 30 -13.42 4.03 -21.72
CA VAL A 30 -13.77 2.78 -21.04
C VAL A 30 -14.77 3.11 -19.94
N GLU A 31 -16.04 2.81 -20.17
CA GLU A 31 -17.16 3.15 -19.29
C GLU A 31 -17.83 1.90 -18.75
N LYS A 32 -18.40 2.01 -17.56
CA LYS A 32 -19.06 0.90 -16.86
C LYS A 32 -20.22 0.30 -17.67
N GLU A 33 -21.00 1.16 -18.34
CA GLU A 33 -22.21 0.77 -19.09
C GLU A 33 -21.91 0.43 -20.55
N ASN A 34 -20.73 0.81 -21.04
CA ASN A 34 -20.34 0.62 -22.43
C ASN A 34 -18.96 -0.08 -22.53
N ILE A 35 -18.94 -1.33 -22.04
CA ILE A 35 -17.73 -2.19 -22.06
C ILE A 35 -17.34 -2.59 -23.50
N VAL A 36 -18.24 -2.40 -24.48
CA VAL A 36 -17.98 -2.62 -25.90
C VAL A 36 -17.27 -1.41 -26.53
N ALA A 37 -16.25 -0.90 -25.85
CA ALA A 37 -15.36 0.06 -26.45
C ALA A 37 -14.57 -0.64 -27.57
N ASP A 38 -14.53 -0.05 -28.76
CA ASP A 38 -13.70 -0.55 -29.84
C ASP A 38 -12.25 -0.67 -29.36
N GLU A 39 -11.78 -1.91 -29.17
CA GLU A 39 -10.45 -2.21 -28.63
C GLU A 39 -9.34 -1.63 -29.54
N CYS A 40 -9.66 -1.42 -30.81
CA CYS A 40 -8.73 -0.95 -31.83
C CYS A 40 -8.87 0.55 -32.13
N ALA A 41 -9.69 1.29 -31.37
CA ALA A 41 -9.87 2.72 -31.62
C ALA A 41 -8.54 3.48 -31.51
N GLU A 42 -8.19 4.20 -32.56
CA GLU A 42 -7.01 5.08 -32.57
C GLU A 42 -7.31 6.44 -31.97
N ILE A 43 -8.57 6.88 -32.08
CA ILE A 43 -9.04 8.15 -31.55
C ILE A 43 -10.12 7.88 -30.50
N VAL A 44 -9.93 8.39 -29.30
CA VAL A 44 -10.87 8.25 -28.19
C VAL A 44 -11.15 9.63 -27.63
N ASN A 45 -12.41 10.00 -27.50
CA ASN A 45 -12.85 11.32 -27.02
C ASN A 45 -12.15 12.49 -27.73
N GLY A 46 -11.86 12.34 -29.04
CA GLY A 46 -11.19 13.34 -29.85
C GLY A 46 -9.65 13.40 -29.68
N ARG A 47 -9.07 12.54 -28.87
CA ARG A 47 -7.63 12.42 -28.66
C ARG A 47 -7.07 11.25 -29.43
N LEU A 48 -6.00 11.47 -30.20
CA LEU A 48 -5.22 10.39 -30.85
C LEU A 48 -4.36 9.71 -29.78
N LEU A 49 -4.51 8.40 -29.67
CA LEU A 49 -3.70 7.58 -28.75
C LEU A 49 -2.35 7.22 -29.40
N ASN A 50 -1.29 7.29 -28.60
CA ASN A 50 0.00 6.73 -28.99
C ASN A 50 -0.01 5.19 -28.92
N ASP A 51 1.04 4.52 -29.40
CA ASP A 51 1.06 3.07 -29.51
C ASP A 51 1.08 2.35 -28.16
N ASP A 52 1.70 2.95 -27.14
CA ASP A 52 1.70 2.42 -25.77
C ASP A 52 0.30 2.56 -25.14
N GLU A 53 -0.35 3.71 -25.29
CA GLU A 53 -1.71 3.93 -24.83
C GLU A 53 -2.73 2.98 -25.48
N LYS A 54 -2.58 2.69 -26.77
CA LYS A 54 -3.41 1.70 -27.49
C LYS A 54 -3.25 0.31 -26.87
N LYS A 55 -2.01 -0.11 -26.61
CA LYS A 55 -1.69 -1.41 -26.00
C LYS A 55 -2.25 -1.49 -24.57
N GLN A 56 -2.00 -0.48 -23.77
CA GLN A 56 -2.46 -0.38 -22.38
C GLN A 56 -3.99 -0.38 -22.29
N ARG A 57 -4.65 0.37 -23.19
CA ARG A 57 -6.11 0.41 -23.27
C ARG A 57 -6.71 -0.94 -23.65
N LYS A 58 -6.12 -1.64 -24.61
CA LYS A 58 -6.57 -2.98 -25.01
C LYS A 58 -6.46 -3.97 -23.85
N GLU A 59 -5.37 -3.92 -23.08
CA GLU A 59 -5.20 -4.73 -21.88
C GLU A 59 -6.24 -4.37 -20.81
N LEU A 60 -6.49 -3.10 -20.59
CA LEU A 60 -7.52 -2.62 -19.66
C LEU A 60 -8.90 -3.18 -20.01
N ILE A 61 -9.32 -3.07 -21.25
CA ILE A 61 -10.61 -3.60 -21.75
C ILE A 61 -10.69 -5.11 -21.52
N LYS A 62 -9.63 -5.84 -21.83
CA LYS A 62 -9.57 -7.29 -21.61
C LYS A 62 -9.77 -7.64 -20.14
N VAL A 63 -9.04 -6.99 -19.22
CA VAL A 63 -9.11 -7.27 -17.78
C VAL A 63 -10.49 -6.88 -17.22
N ILE A 64 -11.08 -5.78 -17.70
CA ILE A 64 -12.44 -5.38 -17.31
C ILE A 64 -13.46 -6.39 -17.76
N ASN A 65 -13.35 -6.95 -18.96
CA ASN A 65 -14.23 -8.01 -19.44
C ASN A 65 -14.12 -9.31 -18.63
N GLU A 66 -12.94 -9.59 -18.07
CA GLU A 66 -12.70 -10.79 -17.24
C GLU A 66 -13.18 -10.60 -15.80
N LYS A 67 -12.93 -9.44 -15.19
CA LYS A 67 -13.15 -9.20 -13.75
C LYS A 67 -14.33 -8.29 -13.44
N GLY A 68 -14.76 -7.46 -14.39
CA GLY A 68 -15.74 -6.40 -14.21
C GLY A 68 -15.11 -5.04 -13.90
N PHE A 69 -15.80 -3.97 -14.32
CA PHE A 69 -15.31 -2.58 -14.23
C PHE A 69 -14.99 -2.17 -12.79
N ASP A 70 -15.96 -2.31 -11.88
CA ASP A 70 -15.82 -1.84 -10.49
C ASP A 70 -14.66 -2.53 -9.78
N GLN A 71 -14.46 -3.82 -10.02
CA GLN A 71 -13.35 -4.56 -9.40
C GLN A 71 -11.99 -4.08 -9.91
N VAL A 72 -11.84 -3.86 -11.22
CA VAL A 72 -10.58 -3.36 -11.79
C VAL A 72 -10.25 -1.96 -11.28
N ILE A 73 -11.25 -1.07 -11.21
CA ILE A 73 -11.08 0.28 -10.67
C ILE A 73 -10.65 0.22 -9.19
N GLU A 74 -11.28 -0.63 -8.37
CA GLU A 74 -10.86 -0.82 -6.97
C GLU A 74 -9.43 -1.37 -6.85
N GLU A 75 -9.07 -2.37 -7.65
CA GLU A 75 -7.71 -2.96 -7.66
C GLU A 75 -6.66 -1.91 -8.02
N VAL A 76 -6.91 -1.07 -9.02
CA VAL A 76 -5.99 0.00 -9.41
C VAL A 76 -5.90 1.10 -8.35
N ALA A 77 -7.04 1.56 -7.82
CA ALA A 77 -7.08 2.55 -6.75
C ALA A 77 -6.32 2.07 -5.49
N TYR A 78 -6.53 0.81 -5.11
CA TYR A 78 -5.83 0.18 -3.99
C TYR A 78 -4.31 0.07 -4.25
N THR A 79 -3.92 -0.26 -5.47
CA THR A 79 -2.51 -0.34 -5.87
C THR A 79 -1.81 1.01 -5.71
N TRP A 80 -2.42 2.10 -6.16
CA TRP A 80 -1.85 3.44 -6.00
C TRP A 80 -1.82 3.89 -4.55
N PHE A 81 -2.90 3.64 -3.80
CA PHE A 81 -2.93 3.92 -2.36
C PHE A 81 -1.76 3.25 -1.64
N ASN A 82 -1.57 1.95 -1.83
CA ASN A 82 -0.51 1.18 -1.18
C ASN A 82 0.88 1.74 -1.50
N ARG A 83 1.13 2.08 -2.76
CA ARG A 83 2.40 2.66 -3.20
C ARG A 83 2.66 4.01 -2.55
N PHE A 84 1.67 4.89 -2.51
CA PHE A 84 1.82 6.20 -1.88
C PHE A 84 2.11 6.07 -0.37
N ILE A 85 1.40 5.20 0.32
CA ILE A 85 1.63 4.94 1.75
C ILE A 85 3.03 4.36 2.00
N ALA A 86 3.46 3.40 1.18
CA ALA A 86 4.79 2.82 1.30
C ALA A 86 5.90 3.84 1.02
N LEU A 87 5.78 4.60 -0.06
CA LEU A 87 6.76 5.66 -0.40
C LEU A 87 6.83 6.72 0.70
N ARG A 88 5.68 7.14 1.28
CA ARG A 88 5.68 8.09 2.39
C ARG A 88 6.40 7.54 3.61
N PHE A 89 6.13 6.31 3.98
CA PHE A 89 6.82 5.66 5.09
C PHE A 89 8.34 5.59 4.85
N MET A 90 8.74 5.19 3.65
CA MET A 90 10.16 5.07 3.28
C MET A 90 10.86 6.43 3.24
N GLU A 91 10.19 7.45 2.70
CA GLU A 91 10.69 8.81 2.63
C GLU A 91 11.00 9.36 4.04
N VAL A 92 10.03 9.26 4.96
CA VAL A 92 10.19 9.79 6.33
C VAL A 92 11.28 9.05 7.11
N ASN A 93 11.41 7.74 6.90
CA ASN A 93 12.42 6.93 7.61
C ASN A 93 13.78 6.84 6.87
N ASN A 94 13.97 7.63 5.80
CA ASN A 94 15.20 7.63 4.98
C ASN A 94 15.56 6.26 4.39
N TYR A 95 14.54 5.46 4.05
CA TYR A 95 14.70 4.13 3.44
C TYR A 95 14.71 4.18 1.91
N MET A 96 14.51 5.35 1.31
CA MET A 96 14.58 5.51 -0.14
C MET A 96 16.01 5.24 -0.64
N PRO A 97 16.21 4.27 -1.57
CA PRO A 97 17.53 3.96 -2.12
C PRO A 97 18.19 5.17 -2.80
N GLN A 98 17.40 5.97 -3.50
CA GLN A 98 17.81 7.16 -4.24
C GLN A 98 18.17 8.34 -3.33
N LYS A 99 17.89 8.24 -2.00
CA LYS A 99 18.13 9.29 -1.01
C LYS A 99 17.45 10.62 -1.32
N VAL A 100 16.33 10.57 -2.06
CA VAL A 100 15.50 11.73 -2.42
C VAL A 100 14.10 11.58 -1.81
N ARG A 101 13.50 12.70 -1.41
CA ARG A 101 12.13 12.73 -0.93
C ARG A 101 11.17 12.88 -2.11
N VAL A 102 10.20 11.97 -2.20
CA VAL A 102 9.32 11.87 -3.38
C VAL A 102 8.07 12.73 -3.28
N PHE A 103 7.65 13.12 -2.08
CA PHE A 103 6.46 13.92 -1.83
C PHE A 103 6.77 15.27 -1.18
N THR A 104 7.84 15.36 -0.40
CA THR A 104 8.16 16.55 0.38
C THR A 104 9.58 17.03 0.12
N ASN A 105 9.92 18.20 0.68
CA ASN A 105 11.28 18.68 0.82
C ASN A 105 11.88 18.28 2.20
N SER A 106 13.07 18.74 2.50
CA SER A 106 13.76 18.49 3.78
C SER A 106 13.02 19.09 5.00
N GLU A 107 12.16 20.09 4.79
CA GLU A 107 11.39 20.78 5.82
C GLU A 107 9.98 20.17 5.98
N ASN A 108 9.73 19.03 5.32
CA ASN A 108 8.43 18.36 5.28
C ASN A 108 7.29 19.19 4.63
N GLU A 109 7.62 20.19 3.84
CA GLU A 109 6.62 20.88 3.03
C GLU A 109 6.25 20.02 1.81
N PHE A 110 5.00 20.13 1.33
CA PHE A 110 4.54 19.46 0.12
C PHE A 110 5.17 20.07 -1.15
N LYS A 111 6.45 19.85 -1.28
CA LYS A 111 7.31 20.26 -2.40
C LYS A 111 8.27 19.11 -2.71
N PRO A 112 7.93 18.22 -3.66
CA PRO A 112 8.72 17.03 -3.93
C PRO A 112 10.17 17.36 -4.32
N GLN A 113 11.14 16.99 -3.50
CA GLN A 113 12.58 17.11 -3.80
C GLN A 113 12.93 16.36 -5.10
N LEU A 114 12.19 15.29 -5.39
CA LEU A 114 12.25 14.54 -6.63
C LEU A 114 12.21 15.41 -7.89
N LEU A 115 11.43 16.50 -7.88
CA LEU A 115 11.34 17.44 -9.01
C LEU A 115 12.57 18.34 -9.11
N ASP A 116 13.12 18.76 -7.96
CA ASP A 116 14.27 19.63 -7.93
C ASP A 116 15.55 18.88 -8.39
N GLU A 117 15.61 17.59 -8.11
CA GLU A 117 16.74 16.72 -8.47
C GLU A 117 16.53 15.94 -9.77
N ALA A 118 15.46 16.22 -10.54
CA ALA A 118 15.09 15.45 -11.74
C ALA A 118 16.24 15.27 -12.76
N ILE A 119 17.09 16.27 -12.92
CA ILE A 119 18.22 16.26 -13.86
C ILE A 119 19.36 15.35 -13.36
N THR A 120 19.60 15.34 -12.05
CA THR A 120 20.73 14.67 -11.42
C THR A 120 20.45 13.21 -11.11
N LEU A 121 19.17 12.85 -10.92
CA LEU A 121 18.76 11.48 -10.63
C LEU A 121 19.05 10.56 -11.81
N ASP A 122 19.66 9.42 -11.51
CA ASP A 122 19.87 8.33 -12.47
C ASP A 122 18.85 7.23 -12.17
N LEU A 123 17.73 7.26 -12.90
CA LEU A 123 16.64 6.31 -12.77
C LEU A 123 16.52 5.48 -14.03
N GLU A 124 16.46 4.16 -13.87
CA GLU A 124 16.28 3.24 -14.99
C GLU A 124 14.98 3.54 -15.74
N GLY A 125 15.06 3.61 -17.06
CA GLY A 125 13.91 3.87 -17.93
C GLY A 125 13.48 5.34 -18.04
N VAL A 126 14.21 6.28 -17.43
CA VAL A 126 13.97 7.72 -17.58
C VAL A 126 14.85 8.29 -18.68
N ASP A 127 14.19 8.84 -19.71
CA ASP A 127 14.88 9.55 -20.79
C ASP A 127 15.23 10.99 -20.35
N LYS A 128 16.51 11.30 -20.28
CA LYS A 128 17.01 12.63 -19.90
C LYS A 128 16.58 13.73 -20.86
N GLU A 129 16.51 13.45 -22.17
CA GLU A 129 16.03 14.43 -23.14
C GLU A 129 14.59 14.83 -22.85
N LYS A 130 13.76 13.83 -22.52
CA LYS A 130 12.37 14.07 -22.12
C LYS A 130 12.26 14.84 -20.81
N VAL A 131 13.15 14.61 -19.85
CA VAL A 131 13.23 15.39 -18.60
C VAL A 131 13.46 16.89 -18.93
N TYR A 132 14.47 17.18 -19.77
CA TYR A 132 14.75 18.56 -20.18
C TYR A 132 13.57 19.20 -20.92
N GLU A 133 12.94 18.48 -21.87
CA GLU A 133 11.75 18.96 -22.59
C GLU A 133 10.61 19.34 -21.63
N LEU A 134 10.30 18.48 -20.65
CA LEU A 134 9.23 18.72 -19.68
C LEU A 134 9.53 19.89 -18.73
N ILE A 135 10.79 20.09 -18.40
CA ILE A 135 11.23 21.24 -17.60
C ILE A 135 11.08 22.52 -18.42
N ASP A 136 11.62 22.56 -19.65
CA ASP A 136 11.61 23.74 -20.52
C ASP A 136 10.18 24.15 -20.90
N THR A 137 9.27 23.19 -21.06
CA THR A 137 7.86 23.41 -21.35
C THR A 137 6.99 23.63 -20.11
N ASN A 138 7.59 23.64 -18.90
CA ASN A 138 6.93 23.78 -17.60
C ASN A 138 5.78 22.77 -17.35
N GLN A 139 5.95 21.54 -17.86
CA GLN A 139 4.99 20.45 -17.67
C GLN A 139 5.29 19.65 -16.37
N ARG A 140 5.15 20.31 -15.21
CA ARG A 140 5.54 19.76 -13.92
C ARG A 140 4.76 18.50 -13.53
N ASP A 141 3.48 18.40 -13.84
CA ASP A 141 2.66 17.24 -13.51
C ASP A 141 3.10 16.01 -14.31
N GLU A 142 3.40 16.16 -15.60
CA GLU A 142 3.91 15.06 -16.44
C GLU A 142 5.32 14.64 -16.05
N LEU A 143 6.19 15.60 -15.72
CA LEU A 143 7.51 15.30 -15.17
C LEU A 143 7.41 14.51 -13.87
N TYR A 144 6.57 14.97 -12.95
CA TYR A 144 6.36 14.29 -11.67
C TYR A 144 5.83 12.87 -11.85
N LYS A 145 4.82 12.70 -12.73
CA LYS A 145 4.28 11.40 -13.09
C LYS A 145 5.37 10.45 -13.60
N MET A 146 6.19 10.91 -14.56
CA MET A 146 7.27 10.12 -15.15
C MET A 146 8.28 9.67 -14.07
N LEU A 147 8.74 10.60 -13.24
CA LEU A 147 9.71 10.31 -12.19
C LEU A 147 9.13 9.39 -11.10
N LEU A 148 7.88 9.62 -10.68
CA LEU A 148 7.24 8.79 -9.64
C LEU A 148 7.00 7.36 -10.14
N LEU A 149 6.64 7.18 -11.40
CA LEU A 149 6.52 5.86 -12.03
C LEU A 149 7.87 5.14 -12.10
N ALA A 150 8.95 5.86 -12.46
CA ALA A 150 10.30 5.31 -12.47
C ALA A 150 10.76 4.90 -11.07
N ILE A 151 10.53 5.72 -10.05
CA ILE A 151 10.78 5.37 -8.65
C ILE A 151 10.00 4.10 -8.25
N CYS A 152 8.71 4.02 -8.59
CA CYS A 152 7.91 2.83 -8.28
C CYS A 152 8.45 1.56 -8.95
N ASN A 153 8.94 1.66 -10.19
CA ASN A 153 9.53 0.53 -10.90
C ASN A 153 10.87 0.11 -10.27
N ASP A 154 11.75 1.07 -9.97
CA ASP A 154 13.02 0.79 -9.29
C ASP A 154 12.81 0.16 -7.91
N MET A 155 11.80 0.60 -7.17
CA MET A 155 11.43 0.00 -5.89
C MET A 155 11.02 -1.47 -6.01
N GLY A 156 10.61 -1.94 -7.18
CA GLY A 156 10.35 -3.35 -7.47
C GLY A 156 11.58 -4.24 -7.25
N ASN A 157 12.79 -3.72 -7.43
CA ASN A 157 14.04 -4.43 -7.17
C ASN A 157 14.29 -4.69 -5.67
N TYR A 158 13.76 -3.82 -4.80
CA TYR A 158 13.95 -3.87 -3.33
C TYR A 158 12.75 -4.52 -2.63
N LEU A 159 11.53 -4.22 -3.06
CA LEU A 159 10.27 -4.67 -2.46
C LEU A 159 9.33 -5.28 -3.52
N PRO A 160 9.69 -6.41 -4.14
CA PRO A 160 8.93 -6.99 -5.26
C PRO A 160 7.49 -7.35 -4.90
N GLY A 161 7.19 -7.65 -3.63
CA GLY A 161 5.84 -7.97 -3.19
C GLY A 161 4.88 -6.76 -3.16
N MET A 162 5.41 -5.52 -3.10
CA MET A 162 4.61 -4.29 -3.04
C MET A 162 4.71 -3.48 -4.32
N PHE A 163 5.88 -3.46 -4.94
CA PHE A 163 6.18 -2.73 -6.16
C PHE A 163 6.45 -3.69 -7.33
N THR A 164 5.58 -4.69 -7.51
CA THR A 164 5.60 -5.49 -8.75
C THR A 164 5.54 -4.56 -9.95
N THR A 165 6.16 -4.95 -11.05
CA THR A 165 6.10 -4.20 -12.31
C THR A 165 4.67 -3.74 -12.55
N ILE A 166 4.50 -2.42 -12.73
CA ILE A 166 3.18 -1.83 -12.98
C ILE A 166 2.66 -2.45 -14.28
N SER A 167 1.50 -3.12 -14.22
CA SER A 167 0.85 -3.59 -15.43
C SER A 167 0.55 -2.39 -16.32
N ASP A 168 0.66 -2.58 -17.61
CA ASP A 168 0.51 -1.49 -18.58
C ASP A 168 -0.78 -0.69 -18.36
N TYR A 169 -1.93 -1.36 -18.09
CA TYR A 169 -3.20 -0.67 -17.85
C TYR A 169 -3.25 0.10 -16.52
N THR A 170 -2.49 -0.30 -15.50
CA THR A 170 -2.40 0.44 -14.23
C THR A 170 -1.68 1.78 -14.43
N MET A 171 -0.70 1.83 -15.34
CA MET A 171 -0.02 3.07 -15.73
C MET A 171 -0.96 4.01 -16.46
N LEU A 172 -1.82 3.48 -17.34
CA LEU A 172 -2.84 4.25 -18.07
C LEU A 172 -3.81 4.96 -17.10
N LEU A 173 -4.15 4.29 -16.01
CA LEU A 173 -5.08 4.77 -14.99
C LEU A 173 -4.38 5.53 -13.82
N PHE A 174 -3.17 6.04 -14.04
CA PHE A 174 -2.47 6.86 -13.06
C PHE A 174 -3.26 8.12 -12.73
N PRO A 175 -3.48 8.46 -11.44
CA PRO A 175 -4.24 9.64 -11.05
C PRO A 175 -3.54 10.94 -11.46
N ASP A 176 -4.30 11.87 -12.02
CA ASP A 176 -3.78 13.19 -12.40
C ASP A 176 -3.76 14.18 -11.22
N ASN A 177 -3.08 15.32 -11.43
CA ASN A 177 -3.06 16.47 -10.50
C ASN A 177 -2.59 16.12 -9.08
N LEU A 178 -1.60 15.23 -8.96
CA LEU A 178 -1.08 14.81 -7.66
C LEU A 178 -0.30 15.91 -6.92
N LEU A 179 0.18 16.95 -7.62
CA LEU A 179 0.90 18.08 -7.03
C LEU A 179 0.00 19.17 -6.40
N LYS A 180 -1.33 19.03 -6.49
CA LYS A 180 -2.26 19.95 -5.86
C LYS A 180 -2.40 19.67 -4.36
N GLU A 181 -2.60 20.74 -3.57
CA GLU A 181 -2.78 20.65 -2.11
C GLU A 181 -4.02 19.80 -1.71
N ASP A 182 -5.07 19.85 -2.52
CA ASP A 182 -6.30 19.06 -2.34
C ASP A 182 -6.22 17.64 -2.90
N SER A 183 -5.07 17.25 -3.46
CA SER A 183 -4.83 15.90 -3.98
C SER A 183 -4.66 14.86 -2.86
N VAL A 184 -4.68 13.59 -3.26
CA VAL A 184 -4.41 12.47 -2.34
C VAL A 184 -3.05 12.63 -1.66
N LEU A 185 -2.02 13.08 -2.39
CA LEU A 185 -0.69 13.31 -1.82
C LEU A 185 -0.66 14.58 -0.95
N GLY A 186 -1.26 15.68 -1.41
CA GLY A 186 -1.32 16.93 -0.63
C GLY A 186 -1.96 16.70 0.73
N LYS A 187 -3.10 16.01 0.76
CA LYS A 187 -3.78 15.66 2.02
C LYS A 187 -3.05 14.60 2.84
N LEU A 188 -2.30 13.69 2.23
CA LEU A 188 -1.44 12.77 2.97
C LEU A 188 -0.43 13.52 3.81
N ILE A 189 0.11 14.61 3.29
CA ILE A 189 1.12 15.42 3.96
C ILE A 189 0.49 16.40 4.97
N SER A 190 -0.65 17.01 4.62
CA SER A 190 -1.29 18.02 5.49
C SER A 190 -2.06 17.41 6.67
N ASP A 191 -2.71 16.27 6.47
CA ASP A 191 -3.64 15.69 7.45
C ASP A 191 -2.96 14.69 8.38
N ILE A 192 -1.77 14.19 8.02
CA ILE A 192 -1.02 13.18 8.78
C ILE A 192 0.36 13.70 9.15
N ASP A 193 0.57 14.01 10.42
CA ASP A 193 1.85 14.47 10.95
C ASP A 193 3.00 13.52 10.63
N GLU A 194 4.19 14.04 10.32
CA GLU A 194 5.38 13.25 10.00
C GLU A 194 5.77 12.28 11.12
N ASP A 195 5.63 12.70 12.39
CA ASP A 195 5.88 11.86 13.58
C ASP A 195 5.06 10.55 13.59
N THR A 196 3.94 10.53 12.87
CA THR A 196 3.11 9.33 12.74
C THR A 196 3.82 8.22 11.96
N TRP A 197 4.77 8.58 11.10
CA TRP A 197 5.50 7.67 10.23
C TRP A 197 6.85 7.23 10.78
N GLN A 198 7.44 8.01 11.71
CA GLN A 198 8.77 7.74 12.24
C GLN A 198 8.77 6.45 13.05
N ASP A 199 9.48 5.43 12.55
CA ASP A 199 9.60 4.09 13.16
C ASP A 199 8.27 3.42 13.52
N GLN A 200 7.14 3.94 13.02
CA GLN A 200 5.79 3.50 13.34
C GLN A 200 5.20 2.61 12.23
N VAL A 201 5.70 1.38 12.08
CA VAL A 201 5.17 0.41 11.10
C VAL A 201 3.65 0.21 11.25
N GLN A 202 3.11 0.40 12.44
CA GLN A 202 1.67 0.32 12.70
C GLN A 202 0.85 1.34 11.90
N ALA A 203 1.42 2.50 11.53
CA ALA A 203 0.72 3.49 10.72
C ALA A 203 0.26 2.89 9.39
N ILE A 204 1.12 2.09 8.74
CA ILE A 204 0.79 1.36 7.51
C ILE A 204 -0.39 0.42 7.73
N GLY A 205 -0.36 -0.38 8.81
CA GLY A 205 -1.43 -1.32 9.13
C GLY A 205 -2.77 -0.63 9.35
N TRP A 206 -2.79 0.50 10.08
CA TRP A 206 -4.01 1.28 10.29
C TRP A 206 -4.52 1.91 8.99
N MET A 207 -3.62 2.41 8.12
CA MET A 207 -4.01 2.92 6.81
C MET A 207 -4.76 1.86 5.99
N TYR A 208 -4.22 0.64 5.91
CA TYR A 208 -4.88 -0.45 5.18
C TYR A 208 -6.21 -0.85 5.79
N GLN A 209 -6.28 -1.00 7.10
CA GLN A 209 -7.51 -1.38 7.78
C GLN A 209 -8.63 -0.36 7.57
N TYR A 210 -8.30 0.92 7.64
CA TYR A 210 -9.30 1.97 7.44
C TYR A 210 -9.65 2.17 5.96
N TYR A 211 -8.72 1.95 5.04
CA TYR A 211 -9.01 1.97 3.61
C TYR A 211 -10.10 0.97 3.23
N ILE A 212 -10.06 -0.25 3.77
CA ILE A 212 -11.03 -1.29 3.46
C ILE A 212 -12.25 -1.27 4.37
N SER A 213 -12.34 -0.38 5.36
CA SER A 213 -13.39 -0.41 6.40
C SER A 213 -14.80 -0.30 5.85
N GLU A 214 -15.04 0.55 4.85
CA GLU A 214 -16.36 0.68 4.22
C GLU A 214 -16.77 -0.60 3.49
N LYS A 215 -15.83 -1.23 2.77
CA LYS A 215 -16.08 -2.51 2.10
C LYS A 215 -16.29 -3.64 3.11
N HIS A 216 -15.53 -3.65 4.20
CA HIS A 216 -15.75 -4.56 5.33
C HIS A 216 -17.17 -4.44 5.87
N ASP A 217 -17.62 -3.22 6.16
CA ASP A 217 -18.97 -2.97 6.68
C ASP A 217 -20.05 -3.42 5.69
N GLN A 218 -19.86 -3.19 4.39
CA GLN A 218 -20.77 -3.68 3.35
C GLN A 218 -20.85 -5.21 3.35
N VAL A 219 -19.71 -5.89 3.36
CA VAL A 219 -19.65 -7.35 3.25
C VAL A 219 -20.17 -8.03 4.52
N VAL A 220 -19.76 -7.55 5.70
CA VAL A 220 -20.04 -8.24 6.99
C VAL A 220 -21.37 -7.79 7.58
N ASN A 221 -21.68 -6.49 7.57
CA ASN A 221 -22.82 -5.95 8.28
C ASN A 221 -24.08 -5.77 7.42
N ILE A 222 -23.91 -5.44 6.14
CA ILE A 222 -25.03 -5.13 5.25
C ILE A 222 -25.50 -6.36 4.49
N LEU A 223 -24.60 -7.07 3.82
CA LEU A 223 -24.98 -8.19 2.95
C LEU A 223 -25.43 -9.44 3.71
N LYS A 224 -24.95 -9.66 4.94
CA LYS A 224 -25.34 -10.78 5.85
C LYS A 224 -25.43 -12.17 5.17
N GLY A 225 -24.75 -12.36 4.06
CA GLY A 225 -24.78 -13.55 3.22
C GLY A 225 -23.47 -14.32 3.25
N LYS A 226 -23.31 -15.28 2.31
CA LYS A 226 -22.04 -15.92 2.10
C LYS A 226 -21.06 -14.91 1.49
N VAL A 227 -19.92 -14.72 2.17
CA VAL A 227 -18.83 -13.87 1.67
C VAL A 227 -18.31 -14.48 0.35
N LYS A 228 -18.24 -13.70 -0.70
CA LYS A 228 -17.69 -14.12 -1.97
C LYS A 228 -16.16 -14.22 -1.85
N LYS A 229 -15.54 -15.00 -2.75
CA LYS A 229 -14.08 -15.23 -2.73
C LYS A 229 -13.29 -13.92 -2.81
N GLU A 230 -13.72 -13.01 -3.67
CA GLU A 230 -13.14 -11.68 -3.85
C GLU A 230 -13.27 -10.76 -2.64
N ASP A 231 -14.27 -10.98 -1.77
CA ASP A 231 -14.55 -10.18 -0.58
C ASP A 231 -13.91 -10.74 0.71
N ILE A 232 -13.31 -11.94 0.66
CA ILE A 232 -12.66 -12.55 1.82
C ILE A 232 -11.61 -11.63 2.46
N PRO A 233 -10.71 -10.98 1.70
CA PRO A 233 -9.75 -10.03 2.29
C PRO A 233 -10.45 -8.91 3.06
N ALA A 234 -11.48 -8.31 2.50
CA ALA A 234 -12.23 -7.23 3.16
C ALA A 234 -12.93 -7.72 4.44
N ALA A 235 -13.43 -8.96 4.46
CA ALA A 235 -14.12 -9.54 5.61
C ALA A 235 -13.19 -9.97 6.75
N THR A 236 -11.94 -10.33 6.45
CA THR A 236 -11.02 -10.98 7.42
C THR A 236 -9.80 -10.18 7.77
N GLN A 237 -9.44 -9.14 7.00
CA GLN A 237 -8.23 -8.36 7.22
C GLN A 237 -8.38 -7.48 8.46
N LEU A 238 -7.64 -7.85 9.52
CA LEU A 238 -7.59 -7.13 10.78
C LEU A 238 -6.13 -6.99 11.21
N TRP A 239 -5.69 -5.77 11.46
CA TRP A 239 -4.34 -5.50 11.93
C TRP A 239 -4.27 -5.62 13.45
N THR A 240 -3.40 -6.54 13.90
CA THR A 240 -3.16 -6.72 15.34
C THR A 240 -2.26 -5.59 15.86
N THR A 241 -2.62 -5.01 16.98
CA THR A 241 -1.82 -3.95 17.59
C THR A 241 -0.45 -4.45 18.07
N ASP A 242 0.59 -3.64 17.95
CA ASP A 242 1.99 -3.98 18.24
C ASP A 242 2.17 -4.64 19.61
N TRP A 243 1.57 -4.08 20.66
CA TRP A 243 1.71 -4.63 22.01
C TRP A 243 1.16 -6.06 22.13
N VAL A 244 0.08 -6.38 21.40
CA VAL A 244 -0.47 -7.74 21.37
C VAL A 244 0.49 -8.68 20.66
N VAL A 245 1.05 -8.26 19.53
CA VAL A 245 2.05 -9.06 18.79
C VAL A 245 3.27 -9.31 19.67
N ARG A 246 3.80 -8.26 20.31
CA ARG A 246 4.94 -8.39 21.24
C ARG A 246 4.62 -9.31 22.40
N TYR A 247 3.46 -9.10 23.05
CA TYR A 247 3.01 -9.98 24.15
C TYR A 247 2.98 -11.44 23.72
N MET A 248 2.48 -11.72 22.52
CA MET A 248 2.40 -13.09 22.00
C MET A 248 3.79 -13.65 21.70
N VAL A 249 4.66 -12.88 21.04
CA VAL A 249 6.03 -13.31 20.73
C VAL A 249 6.85 -13.53 22.00
N ASP A 250 6.79 -12.60 22.95
CA ASP A 250 7.54 -12.68 24.20
C ASP A 250 7.12 -13.90 25.03
N ASN A 251 5.82 -14.22 25.06
CA ASN A 251 5.27 -15.31 25.86
C ASN A 251 5.23 -16.66 25.14
N SER A 252 5.58 -16.71 23.87
CA SER A 252 5.73 -17.96 23.09
C SER A 252 7.22 -18.22 22.77
N LEU A 253 7.72 -17.62 21.71
CA LEU A 253 9.11 -17.83 21.25
C LEU A 253 10.13 -17.31 22.27
N GLY A 254 9.90 -16.14 22.85
CA GLY A 254 10.77 -15.55 23.87
C GLY A 254 10.89 -16.44 25.09
N ARG A 255 9.76 -16.90 25.64
CA ARG A 255 9.72 -17.84 26.75
C ARG A 255 10.42 -19.16 26.43
N TYR A 256 10.12 -19.74 25.28
CA TYR A 256 10.74 -20.97 24.81
C TYR A 256 12.26 -20.85 24.73
N TRP A 257 12.76 -19.67 24.25
CA TRP A 257 14.20 -19.42 24.17
C TRP A 257 14.84 -19.31 25.55
N ILE A 258 14.25 -18.50 26.46
CA ILE A 258 14.80 -18.24 27.79
C ILE A 258 14.83 -19.53 28.64
N GLU A 259 13.80 -20.35 28.56
CA GLU A 259 13.76 -21.61 29.28
C GLU A 259 14.93 -22.57 28.92
N ARG A 260 15.46 -22.43 27.69
CA ARG A 260 16.61 -23.20 27.19
C ARG A 260 17.94 -22.50 27.33
N ASN A 261 17.90 -21.19 27.43
CA ASN A 261 19.08 -20.31 27.50
C ASN A 261 18.89 -19.32 28.66
N PRO A 262 18.91 -19.76 29.93
CA PRO A 262 18.62 -18.91 31.08
C PRO A 262 19.51 -17.69 31.21
N GLU A 263 20.77 -17.79 30.75
CA GLU A 263 21.78 -16.72 30.76
C GLU A 263 21.70 -15.78 29.57
N SER A 264 20.68 -15.96 28.71
CA SER A 264 20.53 -15.10 27.54
C SER A 264 20.13 -13.68 27.92
N PRO A 265 20.83 -12.64 27.39
CA PRO A 265 20.48 -11.25 27.64
C PRO A 265 19.13 -10.85 27.01
N LEU A 266 18.54 -11.72 26.19
CA LEU A 266 17.23 -11.48 25.58
C LEU A 266 16.12 -11.28 26.62
N LYS A 267 16.23 -11.91 27.78
CA LYS A 267 15.24 -11.78 28.86
C LYS A 267 14.97 -10.33 29.26
N GLU A 268 16.00 -9.50 29.28
CA GLU A 268 15.88 -8.07 29.63
C GLU A 268 15.19 -7.25 28.54
N LYS A 269 15.15 -7.77 27.31
CA LYS A 269 14.53 -7.11 26.13
C LYS A 269 13.07 -7.49 25.92
N LEU A 270 12.57 -8.53 26.60
CA LEU A 270 11.20 -9.02 26.48
C LEU A 270 10.28 -8.25 27.41
N ALA A 271 9.81 -7.08 26.96
CA ALA A 271 9.03 -6.14 27.78
C ALA A 271 7.68 -6.69 28.25
N TYR A 272 7.11 -7.63 27.50
CA TYR A 272 5.78 -8.22 27.78
C TYR A 272 5.86 -9.67 28.28
N LEU A 273 7.05 -10.15 28.63
CA LEU A 273 7.20 -11.50 29.19
C LEU A 273 6.46 -11.59 30.53
N ALA A 274 5.40 -12.39 30.59
CA ALA A 274 4.64 -12.61 31.81
C ALA A 274 5.50 -13.40 32.80
N THR A 275 5.89 -12.76 33.88
CA THR A 275 6.51 -13.40 35.03
C THR A 275 5.39 -13.87 35.97
N SER A 276 5.01 -15.16 35.89
CA SER A 276 4.02 -15.68 36.82
C SER A 276 4.61 -15.75 38.22
N LYS A 277 4.14 -14.91 39.11
CA LYS A 277 4.21 -15.15 40.57
C LYS A 277 3.13 -16.15 41.00
N ASN A 278 2.13 -16.41 40.18
CA ASN A 278 1.05 -17.38 40.43
C ASN A 278 0.92 -18.32 39.23
N ASN A 279 0.91 -19.59 39.48
CA ASN A 279 0.72 -20.69 38.53
C ASN A 279 -0.70 -20.75 37.91
N ASP A 280 -1.47 -19.70 37.95
CA ASP A 280 -2.91 -19.68 37.69
C ASP A 280 -3.35 -19.19 36.31
N LEU A 281 -2.44 -19.08 35.36
CA LEU A 281 -2.84 -18.84 33.96
C LEU A 281 -3.02 -20.21 33.23
N PRO A 282 -4.27 -20.65 33.03
CA PRO A 282 -4.57 -22.00 32.52
C PRO A 282 -4.05 -22.27 31.10
N ILE A 283 -3.69 -21.23 30.37
CA ILE A 283 -3.23 -21.32 28.96
C ILE A 283 -1.76 -21.79 28.85
N VAL A 284 -0.97 -21.67 29.92
CA VAL A 284 0.47 -22.01 29.91
C VAL A 284 0.74 -23.35 30.61
N ASN A 285 -0.23 -23.91 31.28
CA ASN A 285 -0.07 -25.15 32.04
C ASN A 285 -0.24 -26.47 31.28
N GLU A 286 -0.73 -26.43 30.05
CA GLU A 286 -0.50 -27.57 29.17
C GLU A 286 0.96 -27.49 28.70
N ARG A 287 1.83 -28.09 29.47
CA ARG A 287 3.22 -28.33 29.12
C ARG A 287 3.26 -29.18 27.87
N VAL A 288 3.11 -28.55 26.72
CA VAL A 288 3.50 -29.17 25.47
C VAL A 288 5.01 -29.37 25.60
N ASN A 289 5.44 -30.64 25.63
CA ASN A 289 6.85 -30.93 25.72
C ASN A 289 7.54 -30.27 24.50
N PRO A 290 8.49 -29.35 24.71
CA PRO A 290 9.11 -28.62 23.61
C PRO A 290 9.79 -29.49 22.56
N LYS A 291 10.06 -30.78 22.90
CA LYS A 291 10.61 -31.73 21.95
C LYS A 291 9.58 -32.27 20.95
N ASP A 292 8.30 -32.07 21.23
CA ASP A 292 7.20 -32.60 20.43
C ASP A 292 6.57 -31.57 19.54
N ILE A 293 6.97 -30.30 19.64
CA ILE A 293 6.48 -29.21 18.78
C ILE A 293 7.48 -28.95 17.68
N THR A 294 7.09 -29.26 16.45
CA THR A 294 7.81 -28.83 15.26
C THR A 294 7.54 -27.35 14.98
N PHE A 295 8.48 -26.67 14.33
CA PHE A 295 8.30 -25.28 13.87
C PHE A 295 7.03 -25.11 13.02
N LEU A 296 6.63 -26.17 12.32
CA LEU A 296 5.42 -26.21 11.50
C LEU A 296 4.15 -26.20 12.36
N GLU A 297 4.15 -26.90 13.51
CA GLU A 297 3.02 -26.91 14.44
C GLU A 297 2.87 -25.60 15.19
N ILE A 298 3.97 -24.94 15.54
CA ILE A 298 3.97 -23.58 16.06
C ILE A 298 3.37 -22.66 15.00
N LYS A 299 3.83 -22.75 13.75
CA LYS A 299 3.28 -21.99 12.63
C LYS A 299 1.79 -22.27 12.41
N THR A 300 1.38 -23.53 12.47
CA THR A 300 -0.01 -23.95 12.23
C THR A 300 -0.93 -23.54 13.39
N ARG A 301 -0.56 -23.76 14.64
CA ARG A 301 -1.40 -23.42 15.80
C ARG A 301 -1.50 -21.93 16.08
N TYR A 302 -0.45 -21.15 15.80
CA TYR A 302 -0.42 -19.72 16.08
C TYR A 302 -0.65 -18.84 14.85
N LEU A 303 -0.36 -19.29 13.62
CA LEU A 303 -0.63 -18.57 12.39
C LEU A 303 -2.03 -18.85 11.81
N ILE A 304 -2.73 -19.91 12.21
CA ILE A 304 -4.15 -20.10 11.87
C ILE A 304 -5.02 -19.01 12.54
N GLN A 305 -4.63 -18.50 13.70
CA GLN A 305 -5.28 -17.33 14.30
C GLN A 305 -4.90 -15.99 13.63
N PHE A 306 -3.85 -15.99 12.81
CA PHE A 306 -3.29 -14.83 12.13
C PHE A 306 -3.23 -15.03 10.61
N ASN A 307 -4.05 -15.91 10.05
CA ASN A 307 -4.21 -16.00 8.60
C ASN A 307 -4.78 -14.69 8.08
N VAL A 308 -3.86 -13.76 7.88
CA VAL A 308 -4.01 -12.71 6.93
C VAL A 308 -3.28 -13.19 5.69
N ALA A 309 -4.06 -13.52 4.68
CA ALA A 309 -3.58 -13.84 3.36
C ALA A 309 -2.83 -12.66 2.77
#